data_db49f93e88e90ac32b4c9254adbc1c68
#
_entry.id   db49f93e88e90ac32b4c9254adbc1c68
#
_cell.length_a   1.000
_cell.length_b   1.000
_cell.length_c   1.000
_cell.angle_alpha   90.00
_cell.angle_beta   90.00
_cell.angle_gamma   90.00
#
_symmetry.space_group_name_H-M   'P 1'
#
loop_
_entity.id
_entity.type
_entity.pdbx_description
1 polymer ?
#
loop_
_entity_poly.entity_id
_entity_poly.type
_entity_poly.pdbx_seq_one_letter_code
_entity_poly.pdbx_strand_id
1 'polypeptide(L)'
;MAELIVAFDVPSGREALGLAGRLPGLRWAKIGPVLYNREGPSLIREFTQRGIRVFLDLKWHDIPNIVASAVTAARELGVAMTTVHCLGGRATLTAAARAADGSELGVVGVTVLTSHDAAELEGVLGRGVPDVGFEAERLGRAAMHAGLRGVVASGQELGLLREALGPDPWIVVPGIRAPGEPAGDQVRTVEPAEAVRRGATHLVVGRPITAARDPVTAYQRLVDGLD
;
A
#
# COMPACT_ATOMS: atom_id res chain seq x y z
N MET A 1 -16.46 2.61 -4.94
CA MET A 1 -15.67 1.91 -5.98
C MET A 1 -14.23 1.83 -5.50
N ALA A 2 -13.56 0.68 -5.62
CA ALA A 2 -12.17 0.53 -5.22
C ALA A 2 -11.21 1.11 -6.29
N GLU A 3 -10.06 1.62 -5.84
CA GLU A 3 -9.04 2.19 -6.72
C GLU A 3 -7.96 1.16 -7.05
N LEU A 4 -7.52 1.08 -8.31
CA LEU A 4 -6.40 0.26 -8.74
C LEU A 4 -5.10 1.07 -8.66
N ILE A 5 -4.12 0.56 -7.92
CA ILE A 5 -2.77 1.12 -7.80
C ILE A 5 -1.79 0.21 -8.54
N VAL A 6 -1.11 0.72 -9.56
CA VAL A 6 -0.06 -0.03 -10.24
C VAL A 6 1.26 0.13 -9.47
N ALA A 7 1.86 -0.99 -9.06
CA ALA A 7 3.16 -1.00 -8.38
C ALA A 7 4.29 -1.05 -9.42
N PHE A 8 5.02 0.05 -9.54
CA PHE A 8 6.17 0.17 -10.45
C PHE A 8 7.45 -0.34 -9.78
N ASP A 9 7.52 -1.66 -9.55
CA ASP A 9 8.72 -2.31 -9.02
C ASP A 9 9.63 -2.73 -10.21
N VAL A 10 10.03 -1.74 -11.01
CA VAL A 10 10.83 -1.88 -12.25
C VAL A 10 12.24 -1.29 -12.08
N PRO A 11 13.21 -1.64 -12.97
CA PRO A 11 14.62 -1.27 -12.77
C PRO A 11 14.95 0.22 -12.83
N SER A 12 14.13 1.03 -13.54
CA SER A 12 14.46 2.46 -13.75
C SER A 12 13.21 3.34 -13.88
N GLY A 13 13.39 4.64 -13.61
CA GLY A 13 12.37 5.66 -13.83
C GLY A 13 11.94 5.78 -15.28
N ARG A 14 12.86 5.61 -16.24
CA ARG A 14 12.54 5.60 -17.67
C ARG A 14 11.55 4.49 -18.00
N GLU A 15 11.75 3.29 -17.47
CA GLU A 15 10.86 2.16 -17.68
C GLU A 15 9.51 2.39 -17.01
N ALA A 16 9.52 2.89 -15.75
CA ALA A 16 8.30 3.24 -15.03
C ALA A 16 7.44 4.27 -15.79
N LEU A 17 8.04 5.37 -16.23
CA LEU A 17 7.35 6.44 -16.95
C LEU A 17 6.90 6.01 -18.35
N GLY A 18 7.71 5.18 -19.04
CA GLY A 18 7.34 4.60 -20.32
C GLY A 18 6.15 3.65 -20.23
N LEU A 19 6.10 2.81 -19.17
CA LEU A 19 4.96 1.95 -18.90
C LEU A 19 3.74 2.77 -18.49
N ALA A 20 3.88 3.72 -17.58
CA ALA A 20 2.79 4.59 -17.14
C ALA A 20 2.13 5.34 -18.29
N GLY A 21 2.92 5.82 -19.26
CA GLY A 21 2.40 6.50 -20.45
C GLY A 21 1.62 5.61 -21.42
N ARG A 22 1.74 4.28 -21.31
CA ARG A 22 1.00 3.31 -22.12
C ARG A 22 -0.30 2.83 -21.45
N LEU A 23 -0.44 2.97 -20.13
CA LEU A 23 -1.62 2.50 -19.40
C LEU A 23 -2.76 3.54 -19.49
N PRO A 24 -3.87 3.24 -20.19
CA PRO A 24 -4.93 4.21 -20.41
C PRO A 24 -5.66 4.54 -19.12
N GLY A 25 -5.77 5.84 -18.79
CA GLY A 25 -6.50 6.28 -17.60
C GLY A 25 -5.84 5.92 -16.27
N LEU A 26 -4.52 5.65 -16.25
CA LEU A 26 -3.79 5.37 -15.02
C LEU A 26 -3.96 6.48 -13.99
N ARG A 27 -4.57 6.16 -12.85
CA ARG A 27 -4.86 7.12 -11.77
C ARG A 27 -3.86 7.06 -10.62
N TRP A 28 -3.33 5.87 -10.32
CA TRP A 28 -2.46 5.65 -9.17
C TRP A 28 -1.20 4.86 -9.52
N ALA A 29 -0.07 5.33 -9.01
CA ALA A 29 1.23 4.66 -9.14
C ALA A 29 1.88 4.48 -7.76
N LYS A 30 2.23 3.23 -7.38
CA LYS A 30 3.06 2.96 -6.20
C LYS A 30 4.54 3.01 -6.59
N ILE A 31 5.29 3.85 -5.88
CA ILE A 31 6.75 3.91 -5.95
C ILE A 31 7.31 3.34 -4.65
N GLY A 32 8.01 2.21 -4.76
CA GLY A 32 8.63 1.52 -3.64
C GLY A 32 10.11 1.91 -3.44
N PRO A 33 10.79 1.31 -2.42
CA PRO A 33 12.13 1.71 -2.01
C PRO A 33 13.19 1.54 -3.11
N VAL A 34 13.10 0.51 -3.94
CA VAL A 34 14.10 0.26 -5.01
C VAL A 34 14.12 1.41 -6.00
N LEU A 35 12.95 1.77 -6.52
CA LEU A 35 12.83 2.81 -7.54
C LEU A 35 13.09 4.19 -6.93
N TYR A 36 12.60 4.44 -5.70
CA TYR A 36 12.87 5.69 -4.99
C TYR A 36 14.35 5.90 -4.68
N ASN A 37 15.08 4.87 -4.26
CA ASN A 37 16.53 4.98 -4.00
C ASN A 37 17.34 5.27 -5.27
N ARG A 38 16.88 4.85 -6.43
CA ARG A 38 17.54 5.10 -7.72
C ARG A 38 17.28 6.48 -8.28
N GLU A 39 16.04 6.93 -8.21
CA GLU A 39 15.53 8.09 -8.95
C GLU A 39 15.22 9.30 -8.05
N GLY A 40 15.00 9.04 -6.77
CA GLY A 40 14.70 10.06 -5.78
C GLY A 40 13.40 10.84 -6.02
N PRO A 41 13.30 12.06 -5.45
CA PRO A 41 12.12 12.91 -5.52
C PRO A 41 11.76 13.38 -6.94
N SER A 42 12.71 13.38 -7.88
CA SER A 42 12.45 13.80 -9.28
C SER A 42 11.39 12.94 -9.94
N LEU A 43 11.47 11.62 -9.75
CA LEU A 43 10.49 10.68 -10.30
C LEU A 43 9.10 10.92 -9.73
N ILE A 44 8.99 11.21 -8.42
CA ILE A 44 7.69 11.51 -7.79
C ILE A 44 7.05 12.72 -8.49
N ARG A 45 7.82 13.80 -8.71
CA ARG A 45 7.34 15.01 -9.39
C ARG A 45 6.90 14.73 -10.83
N GLU A 46 7.59 13.86 -11.55
CA GLU A 46 7.19 13.50 -12.92
C GLU A 46 5.85 12.77 -12.98
N PHE A 47 5.56 11.88 -12.01
CA PHE A 47 4.25 11.23 -11.90
C PHE A 47 3.16 12.23 -11.51
N THR A 48 3.39 13.07 -10.51
CA THR A 48 2.40 14.06 -10.04
C THR A 48 2.09 15.12 -11.09
N GLN A 49 3.09 15.59 -11.86
CA GLN A 49 2.90 16.53 -12.98
C GLN A 49 2.07 15.94 -14.13
N ARG A 50 2.03 14.61 -14.26
CA ARG A 50 1.15 13.92 -15.21
C ARG A 50 -0.28 13.70 -14.68
N GLY A 51 -0.59 14.22 -13.49
CA GLY A 51 -1.88 14.03 -12.82
C GLY A 51 -2.06 12.64 -12.21
N ILE A 52 -0.99 11.83 -12.11
CA ILE A 52 -1.02 10.50 -11.50
C ILE A 52 -0.81 10.65 -10.00
N ARG A 53 -1.72 10.10 -9.22
CA ARG A 53 -1.63 10.06 -7.76
C ARG A 53 -0.53 9.08 -7.34
N VAL A 54 0.43 9.56 -6.54
CA VAL A 54 1.56 8.73 -6.10
C VAL A 54 1.28 8.12 -4.73
N PHE A 55 1.41 6.81 -4.64
CA PHE A 55 1.55 6.07 -3.40
C PHE A 55 3.04 5.81 -3.14
N LEU A 56 3.65 6.59 -2.24
CA LEU A 56 5.04 6.43 -1.82
C LEU A 56 5.12 5.39 -0.70
N ASP A 57 5.49 4.15 -1.06
CA ASP A 57 5.45 2.99 -0.17
C ASP A 57 6.85 2.66 0.37
N LEU A 58 7.33 3.44 1.35
CA LEU A 58 8.66 3.28 1.97
C LEU A 58 8.62 2.67 3.38
N LYS A 59 7.43 2.44 3.93
CA LYS A 59 7.19 1.79 5.22
C LYS A 59 8.03 2.40 6.36
N TRP A 60 7.94 3.74 6.54
CA TRP A 60 8.68 4.47 7.56
C TRP A 60 8.59 3.78 8.92
N HIS A 61 9.74 3.41 9.48
CA HIS A 61 9.85 2.78 10.79
C HIS A 61 11.06 3.33 11.52
N ASP A 62 10.86 4.43 12.24
CA ASP A 62 11.89 5.18 12.95
C ASP A 62 11.25 5.91 14.14
N ILE A 63 12.06 6.67 14.90
CA ILE A 63 11.58 7.52 15.99
C ILE A 63 10.58 8.59 15.49
N PRO A 64 9.65 9.05 16.34
CA PRO A 64 8.52 9.89 15.92
C PRO A 64 8.90 11.13 15.10
N ASN A 65 9.95 11.84 15.50
CA ASN A 65 10.38 13.07 14.82
C ASN A 65 10.89 12.81 13.38
N ILE A 66 11.62 11.72 13.18
CA ILE A 66 12.13 11.35 11.85
C ILE A 66 10.98 10.95 10.93
N VAL A 67 10.03 10.15 11.43
CA VAL A 67 8.85 9.77 10.64
C VAL A 67 7.99 10.98 10.30
N ALA A 68 7.76 11.91 11.24
CA ALA A 68 7.02 13.15 10.98
C ALA A 68 7.69 13.98 9.87
N SER A 69 9.02 14.13 9.93
CA SER A 69 9.80 14.84 8.91
C SER A 69 9.71 14.16 7.53
N ALA A 70 9.76 12.82 7.49
CA ALA A 70 9.61 12.06 6.25
C ALA A 70 8.21 12.21 5.62
N VAL A 71 7.15 12.20 6.45
CA VAL A 71 5.77 12.43 6.00
C VAL A 71 5.60 13.88 5.49
N THR A 72 6.20 14.85 6.18
CA THR A 72 6.20 16.26 5.72
C THR A 72 6.87 16.40 4.35
N ALA A 73 8.03 15.79 4.16
CA ALA A 73 8.72 15.79 2.88
C ALA A 73 7.90 15.11 1.77
N ALA A 74 7.23 13.98 2.07
CA ALA A 74 6.31 13.33 1.13
C ALA A 74 5.13 14.24 0.73
N ARG A 75 4.56 14.98 1.71
CA ARG A 75 3.50 15.96 1.47
C ARG A 75 3.97 17.08 0.53
N GLU A 76 5.16 17.62 0.73
CA GLU A 76 5.75 18.68 -0.10
C GLU A 76 6.04 18.22 -1.54
N LEU A 77 6.20 16.92 -1.76
CA LEU A 77 6.33 16.32 -3.09
C LEU A 77 4.98 16.09 -3.79
N GLY A 78 3.85 16.38 -3.14
CA GLY A 78 2.53 16.14 -3.69
C GLY A 78 2.12 14.66 -3.69
N VAL A 79 2.70 13.86 -2.80
CA VAL A 79 2.33 12.44 -2.63
C VAL A 79 0.90 12.34 -2.10
N ALA A 80 0.09 11.47 -2.68
CA ALA A 80 -1.30 11.28 -2.29
C ALA A 80 -1.47 10.21 -1.18
N MET A 81 -0.54 9.26 -1.06
CA MET A 81 -0.54 8.23 -0.02
C MET A 81 0.88 7.86 0.36
N THR A 82 1.15 7.65 1.66
CA THR A 82 2.42 7.09 2.14
C THR A 82 2.21 6.10 3.28
N THR A 83 3.22 5.27 3.56
CA THR A 83 3.17 4.22 4.58
C THR A 83 4.02 4.54 5.79
N VAL A 84 3.51 4.16 6.98
CA VAL A 84 4.26 4.04 8.22
C VAL A 84 4.05 2.64 8.80
N HIS A 85 5.06 2.02 9.42
CA HIS A 85 4.90 0.69 10.00
C HIS A 85 4.23 0.78 11.39
N CYS A 86 3.16 0.01 11.61
CA CYS A 86 2.40 0.03 12.87
C CYS A 86 3.23 -0.42 14.08
N LEU A 87 4.26 -1.25 13.88
CA LEU A 87 5.20 -1.65 14.93
C LEU A 87 6.06 -0.49 15.46
N GLY A 88 6.08 0.67 14.82
CA GLY A 88 6.70 1.89 15.33
C GLY A 88 6.04 2.46 16.60
N GLY A 89 4.86 1.95 16.94
CA GLY A 89 4.14 2.30 18.15
C GLY A 89 3.37 3.62 18.08
N ARG A 90 2.53 3.87 19.10
CA ARG A 90 1.57 4.97 19.14
C ARG A 90 2.19 6.34 18.89
N ALA A 91 3.34 6.62 19.49
CA ALA A 91 3.97 7.94 19.37
C ALA A 91 4.36 8.25 17.91
N THR A 92 4.97 7.27 17.22
CA THR A 92 5.36 7.38 15.81
C THR A 92 4.14 7.52 14.89
N LEU A 93 3.11 6.69 15.10
CA LEU A 93 1.87 6.76 14.30
C LEU A 93 1.16 8.12 14.47
N THR A 94 1.06 8.61 15.70
CA THR A 94 0.45 9.93 15.96
C THR A 94 1.27 11.07 15.35
N ALA A 95 2.60 10.99 15.39
CA ALA A 95 3.47 11.99 14.76
C ALA A 95 3.31 11.99 13.23
N ALA A 96 3.19 10.81 12.62
CA ALA A 96 2.93 10.66 11.19
C ALA A 96 1.56 11.25 10.79
N ALA A 97 0.50 10.95 11.55
CA ALA A 97 -0.84 11.48 11.30
C ALA A 97 -0.84 13.02 11.34
N ARG A 98 -0.29 13.61 12.41
CA ARG A 98 -0.20 15.07 12.58
C ARG A 98 0.61 15.76 11.46
N ALA A 99 1.67 15.13 10.96
CA ALA A 99 2.47 15.69 9.87
C ALA A 99 1.70 15.79 8.54
N ALA A 100 0.63 15.00 8.38
CA ALA A 100 -0.25 15.02 7.23
C ALA A 100 -1.50 15.89 7.43
N ASP A 101 -1.76 16.39 8.64
CA ASP A 101 -2.96 17.19 8.93
C ASP A 101 -3.10 18.40 7.99
N GLY A 102 -4.35 18.67 7.60
CA GLY A 102 -4.68 19.78 6.70
C GLY A 102 -4.19 19.61 5.26
N SER A 103 -3.85 18.40 4.84
CA SER A 103 -3.43 18.08 3.47
C SER A 103 -4.22 16.90 2.88
N GLU A 104 -4.07 16.70 1.56
CA GLU A 104 -4.66 15.56 0.83
C GLU A 104 -3.86 14.25 1.01
N LEU A 105 -2.72 14.29 1.71
CA LEU A 105 -1.87 13.10 1.93
C LEU A 105 -2.53 12.13 2.90
N GLY A 106 -2.87 10.93 2.43
CA GLY A 106 -3.28 9.83 3.28
C GLY A 106 -2.08 9.05 3.83
N VAL A 107 -1.91 9.03 5.17
CA VAL A 107 -0.93 8.14 5.82
C VAL A 107 -1.62 6.83 6.19
N VAL A 108 -1.09 5.69 5.72
CA VAL A 108 -1.63 4.37 6.01
C VAL A 108 -0.64 3.52 6.79
N GLY A 109 -1.14 2.82 7.83
CA GLY A 109 -0.34 1.97 8.70
C GLY A 109 -0.14 0.56 8.12
N VAL A 110 1.10 0.13 7.95
CA VAL A 110 1.41 -1.26 7.57
C VAL A 110 1.21 -2.15 8.80
N THR A 111 0.29 -3.09 8.71
CA THR A 111 -0.03 -4.03 9.80
C THR A 111 0.97 -5.19 9.83
N VAL A 112 0.66 -6.30 9.19
CA VAL A 112 1.54 -7.45 9.05
C VAL A 112 1.95 -7.60 7.58
N LEU A 113 3.25 -7.73 7.32
CA LEU A 113 3.74 -7.93 5.96
C LEU A 113 3.17 -9.23 5.38
N THR A 114 2.75 -9.19 4.11
CA THR A 114 2.11 -10.34 3.42
C THR A 114 3.05 -11.52 3.19
N SER A 115 4.35 -11.33 3.42
CA SER A 115 5.37 -12.39 3.42
C SER A 115 5.44 -13.16 4.74
N HIS A 116 4.93 -12.61 5.86
CA HIS A 116 4.99 -13.25 7.16
C HIS A 116 3.83 -14.22 7.36
N ASP A 117 4.14 -15.43 7.81
CA ASP A 117 3.22 -16.34 8.46
C ASP A 117 3.25 -16.15 9.99
N ALA A 118 2.51 -17.01 10.73
CA ALA A 118 2.43 -16.91 12.19
C ALA A 118 3.80 -17.18 12.86
N ALA A 119 4.54 -18.18 12.39
CA ALA A 119 5.82 -18.56 12.98
C ALA A 119 6.89 -17.48 12.81
N GLU A 120 6.95 -16.86 11.62
CA GLU A 120 7.87 -15.76 11.36
C GLU A 120 7.52 -14.52 12.18
N LEU A 121 6.22 -14.22 12.32
CA LEU A 121 5.75 -13.12 13.14
C LEU A 121 6.01 -13.34 14.63
N GLU A 122 5.87 -14.57 15.14
CA GLU A 122 6.26 -14.97 16.50
C GLU A 122 7.74 -14.70 16.75
N GLY A 123 8.61 -15.05 15.80
CA GLY A 123 10.04 -14.78 15.88
C GLY A 123 10.34 -13.28 15.99
N VAL A 124 9.64 -12.45 15.24
CA VAL A 124 9.80 -10.99 15.28
C VAL A 124 9.28 -10.39 16.59
N LEU A 125 8.14 -10.86 17.10
CA LEU A 125 7.49 -10.31 18.29
C LEU A 125 7.99 -10.89 19.61
N GLY A 126 8.72 -12.01 19.59
CA GLY A 126 9.20 -12.71 20.77
C GLY A 126 8.08 -13.28 21.66
N ARG A 127 6.89 -13.52 21.10
CA ARG A 127 5.71 -14.08 21.77
C ARG A 127 4.85 -14.87 20.80
N GLY A 128 4.00 -15.75 21.33
CA GLY A 128 3.04 -16.49 20.52
C GLY A 128 2.08 -15.58 19.73
N VAL A 129 1.80 -15.98 18.52
CA VAL A 129 0.83 -15.34 17.59
C VAL A 129 -0.13 -16.44 17.10
N PRO A 130 -1.20 -16.72 17.85
CA PRO A 130 -2.15 -17.78 17.49
C PRO A 130 -2.84 -17.53 16.15
N ASP A 131 -3.05 -16.28 15.80
CA ASP A 131 -3.70 -15.86 14.56
C ASP A 131 -3.14 -14.52 14.06
N VAL A 132 -2.63 -14.51 12.82
CA VAL A 132 -2.09 -13.31 12.17
C VAL A 132 -3.17 -12.25 11.96
N GLY A 133 -4.42 -12.66 11.73
CA GLY A 133 -5.55 -11.74 11.56
C GLY A 133 -5.82 -10.91 12.80
N PHE A 134 -5.80 -11.51 14.00
CA PHE A 134 -5.95 -10.76 15.25
C PHE A 134 -4.80 -9.78 15.48
N GLU A 135 -3.58 -10.14 15.09
CA GLU A 135 -2.46 -9.20 15.18
C GLU A 135 -2.62 -8.04 14.19
N ALA A 136 -3.06 -8.32 12.96
CA ALA A 136 -3.37 -7.29 11.98
C ALA A 136 -4.51 -6.36 12.45
N GLU A 137 -5.55 -6.91 13.07
CA GLU A 137 -6.64 -6.13 13.67
C GLU A 137 -6.12 -5.22 14.80
N ARG A 138 -5.33 -5.77 15.74
CA ARG A 138 -4.75 -5.00 16.85
C ARG A 138 -3.92 -3.82 16.36
N LEU A 139 -3.07 -4.05 15.34
CA LEU A 139 -2.26 -3.03 14.71
C LEU A 139 -3.12 -2.02 13.92
N GLY A 140 -4.18 -2.49 13.27
CA GLY A 140 -5.15 -1.64 12.56
C GLY A 140 -5.88 -0.69 13.51
N ARG A 141 -6.39 -1.20 14.64
CA ARG A 141 -7.00 -0.36 15.68
C ARG A 141 -6.02 0.68 16.24
N ALA A 142 -4.76 0.30 16.47
CA ALA A 142 -3.73 1.24 16.90
C ALA A 142 -3.47 2.35 15.87
N ALA A 143 -3.47 2.02 14.57
CA ALA A 143 -3.35 2.99 13.50
C ALA A 143 -4.53 3.98 13.48
N MET A 144 -5.77 3.50 13.61
CA MET A 144 -6.95 4.37 13.65
C MET A 144 -6.96 5.26 14.89
N HIS A 145 -6.64 4.72 16.08
CA HIS A 145 -6.54 5.53 17.30
C HIS A 145 -5.45 6.60 17.24
N ALA A 146 -4.42 6.40 16.41
CA ALA A 146 -3.37 7.41 16.17
C ALA A 146 -3.77 8.48 15.14
N GLY A 147 -4.92 8.33 14.47
CA GLY A 147 -5.43 9.27 13.47
C GLY A 147 -4.95 9.01 12.04
N LEU A 148 -4.43 7.82 11.73
CA LEU A 148 -4.08 7.47 10.35
C LEU A 148 -5.32 7.35 9.46
N ARG A 149 -5.15 7.54 8.15
CA ARG A 149 -6.23 7.45 7.16
C ARG A 149 -6.72 6.03 6.91
N GLY A 150 -5.89 5.04 7.19
CA GLY A 150 -6.20 3.64 6.94
C GLY A 150 -5.01 2.71 7.20
N VAL A 151 -5.08 1.52 6.64
CA VAL A 151 -4.09 0.46 6.82
C VAL A 151 -3.71 -0.23 5.51
N VAL A 152 -2.52 -0.84 5.49
CA VAL A 152 -2.11 -1.84 4.50
C VAL A 152 -2.18 -3.20 5.17
N ALA A 153 -2.92 -4.13 4.57
CA ALA A 153 -3.12 -5.47 5.11
C ALA A 153 -3.35 -6.50 3.99
N SER A 154 -3.24 -7.79 4.30
CA SER A 154 -3.56 -8.86 3.36
C SER A 154 -5.06 -8.93 3.09
N GLY A 155 -5.41 -9.45 1.91
CA GLY A 155 -6.79 -9.76 1.57
C GLY A 155 -7.46 -10.77 2.50
N GLN A 156 -6.67 -11.58 3.21
CA GLN A 156 -7.19 -12.57 4.16
C GLN A 156 -7.80 -11.92 5.40
N GLU A 157 -7.25 -10.79 5.87
CA GLU A 157 -7.72 -10.05 7.04
C GLU A 157 -8.87 -9.07 6.76
N LEU A 158 -9.26 -8.87 5.50
CA LEU A 158 -10.22 -7.82 5.09
C LEU A 158 -11.53 -7.82 5.87
N GLY A 159 -12.17 -9.00 6.01
CA GLY A 159 -13.44 -9.09 6.74
C GLY A 159 -13.29 -8.64 8.19
N LEU A 160 -12.28 -9.17 8.88
CA LEU A 160 -11.98 -8.85 10.28
C LEU A 160 -11.64 -7.36 10.45
N LEU A 161 -10.81 -6.82 9.57
CA LEU A 161 -10.43 -5.40 9.62
C LEU A 161 -11.64 -4.50 9.31
N ARG A 162 -12.50 -4.85 8.36
CA ARG A 162 -13.66 -4.03 8.04
C ARG A 162 -14.67 -4.01 9.18
N GLU A 163 -14.88 -5.15 9.85
CA GLU A 163 -15.70 -5.23 11.06
C GLU A 163 -15.10 -4.39 12.21
N ALA A 164 -13.79 -4.49 12.41
CA ALA A 164 -13.09 -3.84 13.51
C ALA A 164 -12.93 -2.32 13.35
N LEU A 165 -12.74 -1.83 12.11
CA LEU A 165 -12.39 -0.45 11.81
C LEU A 165 -13.55 0.37 11.25
N GLY A 166 -14.66 -0.27 10.88
CA GLY A 166 -15.81 0.37 10.24
C GLY A 166 -15.61 0.66 8.74
N PRO A 167 -16.54 1.36 8.07
CA PRO A 167 -16.56 1.52 6.62
C PRO A 167 -15.60 2.57 6.06
N ASP A 168 -15.23 3.59 6.84
CA ASP A 168 -14.56 4.80 6.34
C ASP A 168 -13.05 4.67 6.11
N PRO A 169 -12.26 3.92 6.93
CA PRO A 169 -10.83 3.83 6.73
C PRO A 169 -10.44 3.21 5.40
N TRP A 170 -9.35 3.69 4.81
CA TRP A 170 -8.74 3.03 3.68
C TRP A 170 -8.18 1.66 4.10
N ILE A 171 -8.49 0.62 3.32
CA ILE A 171 -7.83 -0.67 3.41
C ILE A 171 -7.15 -0.92 2.07
N VAL A 172 -5.83 -0.81 2.09
CA VAL A 172 -4.95 -0.97 0.93
C VAL A 172 -4.45 -2.41 0.90
N VAL A 173 -4.71 -3.13 -0.18
CA VAL A 173 -4.47 -4.57 -0.28
C VAL A 173 -3.45 -4.88 -1.37
N PRO A 174 -2.21 -5.26 -1.00
CA PRO A 174 -1.24 -5.86 -1.92
C PRO A 174 -1.51 -7.35 -2.11
N GLY A 175 -0.73 -8.01 -2.98
CA GLY A 175 -0.86 -9.45 -3.18
C GLY A 175 -2.07 -9.85 -4.02
N ILE A 176 -2.59 -8.93 -4.82
CA ILE A 176 -3.70 -9.20 -5.74
C ILE A 176 -3.21 -10.10 -6.88
N ARG A 177 -3.97 -11.19 -7.14
CA ARG A 177 -3.71 -12.15 -8.22
C ARG A 177 -5.02 -12.51 -8.93
N ALA A 178 -4.97 -12.65 -10.24
CA ALA A 178 -6.07 -13.25 -10.98
C ALA A 178 -6.12 -14.78 -10.76
N PRO A 179 -7.27 -15.42 -10.98
CA PRO A 179 -7.38 -16.88 -10.91
C PRO A 179 -6.30 -17.58 -11.74
N GLY A 180 -5.55 -18.50 -11.12
CA GLY A 180 -4.50 -19.29 -11.79
C GLY A 180 -3.14 -18.59 -11.93
N GLU A 181 -2.98 -17.35 -11.49
CA GLU A 181 -1.67 -16.69 -11.47
C GLU A 181 -0.79 -17.18 -10.31
N PRO A 182 0.55 -17.31 -10.52
CA PRO A 182 1.47 -17.70 -9.47
C PRO A 182 1.49 -16.68 -8.32
N ALA A 183 1.49 -17.16 -7.09
CA ALA A 183 1.60 -16.32 -5.89
C ALA A 183 2.95 -15.57 -5.82
N GLY A 184 4.03 -16.19 -6.33
CA GLY A 184 5.39 -15.66 -6.25
C GLY A 184 5.89 -15.61 -4.80
N ASP A 185 6.39 -14.46 -4.39
CA ASP A 185 6.85 -14.16 -3.03
C ASP A 185 5.71 -13.73 -2.07
N GLN A 186 4.47 -13.70 -2.55
CA GLN A 186 3.30 -13.39 -1.72
C GLN A 186 2.72 -14.68 -1.13
N VAL A 187 2.83 -14.87 0.17
CA VAL A 187 2.26 -16.03 0.87
C VAL A 187 0.73 -15.92 0.95
N ARG A 188 0.20 -14.71 1.06
CA ARG A 188 -1.21 -14.42 1.28
C ARG A 188 -1.77 -13.57 0.13
N THR A 189 -2.39 -14.23 -0.85
CA THR A 189 -2.99 -13.59 -2.04
C THR A 189 -4.52 -13.59 -1.99
N VAL A 190 -5.14 -12.73 -2.79
CA VAL A 190 -6.60 -12.62 -2.96
C VAL A 190 -6.93 -12.19 -4.40
N GLU A 191 -8.08 -12.61 -4.90
CA GLU A 191 -8.61 -12.16 -6.19
C GLU A 191 -9.17 -10.73 -6.11
N PRO A 192 -9.06 -9.91 -7.20
CA PRO A 192 -9.52 -8.53 -7.22
C PRO A 192 -10.98 -8.36 -6.76
N ALA A 193 -11.91 -9.06 -7.40
CA ALA A 193 -13.34 -8.99 -7.10
C ALA A 193 -13.66 -9.40 -5.65
N GLU A 194 -12.97 -10.42 -5.13
CA GLU A 194 -13.12 -10.86 -3.75
C GLU A 194 -12.64 -9.79 -2.77
N ALA A 195 -11.47 -9.18 -3.04
CA ALA A 195 -10.94 -8.12 -2.20
C ALA A 195 -11.92 -6.93 -2.12
N VAL A 196 -12.51 -6.53 -3.26
CA VAL A 196 -13.50 -5.45 -3.31
C VAL A 196 -14.76 -5.81 -2.51
N ARG A 197 -15.33 -7.01 -2.73
CA ARG A 197 -16.52 -7.48 -1.98
C ARG A 197 -16.29 -7.49 -0.48
N ARG A 198 -15.06 -7.81 -0.04
CA ARG A 198 -14.67 -7.85 1.38
C ARG A 198 -14.26 -6.49 1.93
N GLY A 199 -14.35 -5.41 1.13
CA GLY A 199 -14.21 -4.03 1.57
C GLY A 199 -12.83 -3.40 1.37
N ALA A 200 -11.97 -3.93 0.48
CA ALA A 200 -10.77 -3.22 0.04
C ALA A 200 -11.15 -1.89 -0.62
N THR A 201 -10.41 -0.83 -0.32
CA THR A 201 -10.58 0.49 -0.96
C THR A 201 -9.54 0.72 -2.06
N HIS A 202 -8.38 0.09 -1.94
CA HIS A 202 -7.29 0.22 -2.90
C HIS A 202 -6.64 -1.15 -3.11
N LEU A 203 -6.47 -1.54 -4.36
CA LEU A 203 -5.81 -2.77 -4.76
C LEU A 203 -4.43 -2.47 -5.35
N VAL A 204 -3.38 -3.04 -4.79
CA VAL A 204 -2.01 -2.83 -5.29
C VAL A 204 -1.58 -4.01 -6.15
N VAL A 205 -1.36 -3.76 -7.43
CA VAL A 205 -0.99 -4.76 -8.43
C VAL A 205 0.36 -4.40 -9.08
N GLY A 206 1.33 -5.29 -8.98
CA GLY A 206 2.65 -5.14 -9.58
C GLY A 206 2.83 -6.07 -10.80
N ARG A 207 3.58 -7.16 -10.62
CA ARG A 207 3.96 -8.12 -11.69
C ARG A 207 2.83 -8.60 -12.60
N PRO A 208 1.58 -8.82 -12.15
CA PRO A 208 0.48 -9.13 -13.04
C PRO A 208 0.27 -8.11 -14.16
N ILE A 209 0.68 -6.85 -13.95
CA ILE A 209 0.67 -5.80 -14.97
C ILE A 209 2.09 -5.58 -15.53
N THR A 210 3.07 -5.28 -14.66
CA THR A 210 4.38 -4.78 -15.08
C THR A 210 5.25 -5.83 -15.79
N ALA A 211 5.04 -7.13 -15.49
CA ALA A 211 5.73 -8.25 -16.12
C ALA A 211 4.85 -9.02 -17.13
N ALA A 212 3.63 -8.54 -17.40
CA ALA A 212 2.77 -9.16 -18.40
C ALA A 212 3.35 -9.02 -19.80
N ARG A 213 3.10 -10.01 -20.66
CA ARG A 213 3.46 -9.92 -22.09
C ARG A 213 2.81 -8.71 -22.78
N ASP A 214 1.57 -8.39 -22.39
CA ASP A 214 0.84 -7.18 -22.77
C ASP A 214 0.32 -6.46 -21.51
N PRO A 215 1.08 -5.51 -20.96
CA PRO A 215 0.69 -4.77 -19.78
C PRO A 215 -0.59 -3.95 -19.92
N VAL A 216 -0.89 -3.46 -21.13
CA VAL A 216 -2.08 -2.64 -21.40
C VAL A 216 -3.34 -3.49 -21.25
N THR A 217 -3.37 -4.64 -21.93
CA THR A 217 -4.50 -5.59 -21.82
C THR A 217 -4.64 -6.11 -20.39
N ALA A 218 -3.53 -6.42 -19.69
CA ALA A 218 -3.57 -6.88 -18.30
C ALA A 218 -4.14 -5.81 -17.36
N TYR A 219 -3.72 -4.56 -17.52
CA TYR A 219 -4.25 -3.43 -16.75
C TYR A 219 -5.74 -3.22 -17.00
N GLN A 220 -6.16 -3.18 -18.27
CA GLN A 220 -7.56 -2.94 -18.65
C GLN A 220 -8.50 -3.99 -18.08
N ARG A 221 -8.13 -5.28 -18.15
CA ARG A 221 -8.93 -6.38 -17.54
C ARG A 221 -9.14 -6.19 -16.04
N LEU A 222 -8.13 -5.66 -15.33
CA LEU A 222 -8.24 -5.40 -13.91
C LEU A 222 -9.16 -4.22 -13.63
N VAL A 223 -9.07 -3.14 -14.44
CA VAL A 223 -9.97 -1.97 -14.32
C VAL A 223 -11.40 -2.39 -14.57
N ASP A 224 -11.68 -3.10 -15.67
CA ASP A 224 -13.03 -3.56 -16.05
C ASP A 224 -13.63 -4.51 -15.00
N GLY A 225 -12.79 -5.23 -14.26
CA GLY A 225 -13.23 -6.13 -13.18
C GLY A 225 -13.51 -5.45 -11.84
N LEU A 226 -13.29 -4.13 -11.73
CA LEU A 226 -13.57 -3.35 -10.51
C LEU A 226 -14.88 -2.56 -10.59
N ASP A 227 -15.47 -2.44 -11.80
CA ASP A 227 -16.77 -1.83 -12.04
C ASP A 227 -17.90 -2.85 -11.76
#